data_fc93a53d3a8428cff474c873d1195949
#
_entry.id   fc93a53d3a8428cff474c873d1195949
#
_cell.length_a   1.000
_cell.length_b   1.000
_cell.length_c   1.000
_cell.angle_alpha   90.00
_cell.angle_beta   90.00
_cell.angle_gamma   90.00
#
_symmetry.space_group_name_H-M   'P 1'
#
loop_
_entity.id
_entity.type
_entity.pdbx_description
1 polymer ?
#
loop_
_entity_poly.entity_id
_entity_poly.type
_entity_poly.pdbx_seq_one_letter_code
_entity_poly.pdbx_strand_id
1 'polypeptide(L)'
;ICLPGWIKKDVDVKKKAKKLLNYFGLQEFANKKPLTLSGGEKQRVAIARSLINNPKIIFADEPTGNLDSKNSKILFDPFFKLRDDYDCSVVIVTHDENSANKCDRKLLIVDGKIKN
;
A
#
# COMPACT_ATOMS: atom_id res chain seq x y z
N ILE A 1 10.24 -4.58 5.53
CA ILE A 1 9.10 -4.04 6.30
C ILE A 1 9.56 -3.39 7.61
N CYS A 2 10.44 -4.00 8.37
CA CYS A 2 10.82 -3.53 9.72
C CYS A 2 11.58 -2.19 9.77
N LEU A 3 12.29 -1.79 8.71
CA LEU A 3 13.21 -0.65 8.73
C LEU A 3 12.61 0.65 9.32
N PRO A 4 11.42 1.11 8.91
CA PRO A 4 10.84 2.33 9.48
C PRO A 4 10.52 2.21 10.98
N GLY A 5 10.14 1.02 11.45
CA GLY A 5 9.91 0.75 12.88
C GLY A 5 11.19 0.75 13.69
N TRP A 6 12.29 0.22 13.15
CA TRP A 6 13.60 0.29 13.80
C TRP A 6 14.13 1.72 13.92
N ILE A 7 13.94 2.53 12.89
CA ILE A 7 14.29 3.96 12.94
C ILE A 7 13.52 4.65 14.07
N LYS A 8 12.23 4.28 14.25
CA LYS A 8 11.38 4.79 15.34
C LYS A 8 11.67 4.13 16.71
N LYS A 9 12.62 3.19 16.78
CA LYS A 9 12.97 2.41 17.99
C LYS A 9 11.79 1.60 18.56
N ASP A 10 10.89 1.11 17.70
CA ASP A 10 9.77 0.28 18.11
C ASP A 10 10.24 -1.12 18.48
N VAL A 11 10.09 -1.49 19.75
CA VAL A 11 10.51 -2.79 20.29
C VAL A 11 9.69 -3.96 19.75
N ASP A 12 8.45 -3.71 19.35
CA ASP A 12 7.51 -4.72 18.84
C ASP A 12 7.50 -4.82 17.30
N VAL A 13 8.40 -4.14 16.62
CA VAL A 13 8.42 -4.03 15.16
C VAL A 13 8.38 -5.38 14.44
N LYS A 14 9.10 -6.39 14.94
CA LYS A 14 9.11 -7.74 14.34
C LYS A 14 7.75 -8.42 14.44
N LYS A 15 7.06 -8.27 15.58
CA LYS A 15 5.72 -8.81 15.79
C LYS A 15 4.69 -8.13 14.89
N LYS A 16 4.76 -6.80 14.76
CA LYS A 16 3.93 -6.03 13.83
C LYS A 16 4.19 -6.44 12.38
N ALA A 17 5.46 -6.58 11.98
CA ALA A 17 5.82 -7.01 10.64
C ALA A 17 5.26 -8.40 10.29
N LYS A 18 5.32 -9.36 11.22
CA LYS A 18 4.72 -10.69 11.01
C LYS A 18 3.21 -10.62 10.81
N LYS A 19 2.49 -9.79 11.59
CA LYS A 19 1.04 -9.56 11.41
C LYS A 19 0.73 -8.99 10.04
N LEU A 20 1.49 -7.98 9.60
CA LEU A 20 1.33 -7.36 8.29
C LEU A 20 1.65 -8.34 7.15
N LEU A 21 2.70 -9.15 7.25
CA LEU A 21 2.98 -10.21 6.28
C LEU A 21 1.83 -11.19 6.16
N ASN A 22 1.25 -11.61 7.29
CA ASN A 22 0.08 -12.50 7.28
C ASN A 22 -1.14 -11.83 6.63
N TYR A 23 -1.42 -10.58 6.97
CA TYR A 23 -2.53 -9.80 6.41
C TYR A 23 -2.47 -9.69 4.88
N PHE A 24 -1.26 -9.52 4.33
CA PHE A 24 -1.04 -9.41 2.89
C PHE A 24 -0.75 -10.75 2.18
N GLY A 25 -0.87 -11.89 2.87
CA GLY A 25 -0.59 -13.21 2.30
C GLY A 25 0.88 -13.40 1.89
N LEU A 26 1.81 -12.86 2.69
CA LEU A 26 3.24 -12.82 2.40
C LEU A 26 4.09 -13.59 3.42
N GLN A 27 3.48 -14.46 4.26
CA GLN A 27 4.19 -15.14 5.35
C GLN A 27 5.35 -16.00 4.85
N GLU A 28 5.15 -16.71 3.75
CA GLU A 28 6.16 -17.60 3.15
C GLU A 28 7.36 -16.83 2.56
N PHE A 29 7.21 -15.53 2.34
CA PHE A 29 8.25 -14.65 1.80
C PHE A 29 9.04 -13.93 2.90
N ALA A 30 8.75 -14.16 4.19
CA ALA A 30 9.33 -13.43 5.31
C ALA A 30 10.87 -13.42 5.32
N ASN A 31 11.49 -14.51 4.85
CA ASN A 31 12.94 -14.70 4.81
C ASN A 31 13.52 -14.58 3.38
N LYS A 32 12.69 -14.29 2.37
CA LYS A 32 13.16 -14.13 1.00
C LYS A 32 13.76 -12.75 0.77
N LYS A 33 14.74 -12.69 -0.13
CA LYS A 33 15.32 -11.41 -0.56
C LYS A 33 14.32 -10.66 -1.45
N PRO A 34 14.20 -9.32 -1.33
CA PRO A 34 13.26 -8.54 -2.15
C PRO A 34 13.42 -8.71 -3.66
N LEU A 35 14.64 -9.03 -4.14
CA LEU A 35 14.92 -9.24 -5.56
C LEU A 35 14.24 -10.48 -6.13
N THR A 36 13.91 -11.47 -5.30
CA THR A 36 13.25 -12.73 -5.73
C THR A 36 11.72 -12.64 -5.76
N LEU A 37 11.15 -11.51 -5.37
CA LEU A 37 9.71 -11.28 -5.33
C LEU A 37 9.20 -10.82 -6.70
N SER A 38 8.00 -11.25 -7.07
CA SER A 38 7.25 -10.71 -8.21
C SER A 38 6.89 -9.23 -8.01
N GLY A 39 6.46 -8.55 -9.08
CA GLY A 39 6.04 -7.15 -9.00
C GLY A 39 4.91 -6.93 -7.98
N GLY A 40 3.86 -7.74 -8.02
CA GLY A 40 2.74 -7.64 -7.09
C GLY A 40 3.11 -7.95 -5.63
N GLU A 41 4.02 -8.91 -5.39
CA GLU A 41 4.56 -9.19 -4.05
C GLU A 41 5.37 -8.02 -3.51
N LYS A 42 6.23 -7.41 -4.35
CA LYS A 42 7.00 -6.20 -4.00
C LYS A 42 6.08 -5.05 -3.60
N GLN A 43 4.99 -4.84 -4.34
CA GLN A 43 4.01 -3.79 -4.02
C GLN A 43 3.30 -4.07 -2.70
N ARG A 44 2.81 -5.30 -2.45
CA ARG A 44 2.23 -5.67 -1.15
C ARG A 44 3.22 -5.50 0.00
N VAL A 45 4.50 -5.83 -0.21
CA VAL A 45 5.56 -5.55 0.77
C VAL A 45 5.73 -4.05 1.01
N ALA A 46 5.67 -3.22 -0.03
CA ALA A 46 5.77 -1.76 0.11
C ALA A 46 4.60 -1.18 0.92
N ILE A 47 3.37 -1.65 0.67
CA ILE A 47 2.18 -1.27 1.45
C ILE A 47 2.33 -1.73 2.90
N ALA A 48 2.71 -2.98 3.16
CA ALA A 48 2.95 -3.48 4.51
C ALA A 48 4.04 -2.67 5.25
N ARG A 49 5.06 -2.22 4.52
CA ARG A 49 6.10 -1.35 5.07
C ARG A 49 5.56 0.02 5.47
N SER A 50 4.67 0.62 4.68
CA SER A 50 4.09 1.93 4.99
C SER A 50 3.24 1.90 6.27
N LEU A 51 2.64 0.75 6.59
CA LEU A 51 1.78 0.56 7.76
C LEU A 51 2.50 0.29 9.08
N ILE A 52 3.78 -0.05 9.06
CA ILE A 52 4.50 -0.54 10.25
C ILE A 52 4.47 0.44 11.44
N ASN A 53 4.38 1.72 11.16
CA ASN A 53 4.33 2.79 12.15
C ASN A 53 2.91 3.30 12.46
N ASN A 54 1.88 2.60 12.02
CA ASN A 54 0.47 2.98 12.18
C ASN A 54 0.19 4.42 11.71
N PRO A 55 0.44 4.74 10.42
CA PRO A 55 0.24 6.08 9.89
C PRO A 55 -1.25 6.43 9.86
N LYS A 56 -1.57 7.72 9.97
CA LYS A 56 -2.93 8.23 9.74
C LYS A 56 -3.23 8.48 8.27
N ILE A 57 -2.19 8.67 7.44
CA ILE A 57 -2.30 8.92 6.01
C ILE A 57 -1.25 8.11 5.27
N ILE A 58 -1.65 7.46 4.17
CA ILE A 58 -0.76 6.79 3.22
C ILE A 58 -0.87 7.50 1.88
N PHE A 59 0.25 7.81 1.27
CA PHE A 59 0.34 8.30 -0.10
C PHE A 59 0.77 7.16 -1.02
N ALA A 60 0.02 6.92 -2.08
CA ALA A 60 0.30 5.93 -3.09
C ALA A 60 0.35 6.60 -4.47
N ASP A 61 1.52 6.59 -5.07
CA ASP A 61 1.77 7.14 -6.40
C ASP A 61 1.79 5.99 -7.41
N GLU A 62 0.87 6.03 -8.37
CA GLU A 62 0.66 5.00 -9.40
C GLU A 62 0.77 3.55 -8.87
N PRO A 63 0.01 3.19 -7.82
CA PRO A 63 0.21 1.91 -7.13
C PRO A 63 -0.05 0.68 -8.01
N THR A 64 -0.68 0.86 -9.17
CA THR A 64 -1.00 -0.19 -10.13
C THR A 64 -0.29 -0.05 -11.48
N GLY A 65 0.54 0.97 -11.66
CA GLY A 65 1.11 1.37 -12.94
C GLY A 65 1.95 0.30 -13.68
N ASN A 66 2.36 -0.79 -13.00
CA ASN A 66 3.13 -1.88 -13.58
C ASN A 66 2.36 -3.22 -13.58
N LEU A 67 1.04 -3.20 -13.39
CA LEU A 67 0.23 -4.41 -13.29
C LEU A 67 -0.78 -4.49 -14.43
N ASP A 68 -1.03 -5.71 -14.89
CA ASP A 68 -2.16 -5.98 -15.74
C ASP A 68 -3.51 -5.75 -15.01
N SER A 69 -4.59 -5.62 -15.76
CA SER A 69 -5.92 -5.28 -15.23
C SER A 69 -6.47 -6.26 -14.19
N LYS A 70 -6.04 -7.53 -14.21
CA LYS A 70 -6.44 -8.54 -13.21
C LYS A 70 -5.69 -8.35 -11.90
N ASN A 71 -4.38 -8.07 -11.98
CA ASN A 71 -3.53 -7.84 -10.80
C ASN A 71 -3.78 -6.46 -10.17
N SER A 72 -4.22 -5.47 -10.95
CA SER A 72 -4.65 -4.16 -10.44
C SER A 72 -5.81 -4.29 -9.45
N LYS A 73 -6.83 -5.13 -9.73
CA LYS A 73 -7.94 -5.37 -8.80
C LYS A 73 -7.46 -5.97 -7.47
N ILE A 74 -6.57 -6.97 -7.54
CA ILE A 74 -6.00 -7.63 -6.35
C ILE A 74 -5.24 -6.65 -5.46
N LEU A 75 -4.71 -5.59 -6.03
CA LEU A 75 -3.92 -4.61 -5.29
C LEU A 75 -4.76 -3.47 -4.70
N PHE A 76 -5.89 -3.13 -5.34
CA PHE A 76 -6.81 -2.11 -4.83
C PHE A 76 -7.60 -2.58 -3.60
N ASP A 77 -8.04 -3.84 -3.58
CA ASP A 77 -8.84 -4.39 -2.47
C ASP A 77 -8.14 -4.23 -1.10
N PRO A 78 -6.80 -4.46 -0.96
CA PRO A 78 -6.10 -4.14 0.28
C PRO A 78 -6.16 -2.67 0.69
N PHE A 79 -6.11 -1.72 -0.24
CA PHE A 79 -6.18 -0.29 0.12
C PHE A 79 -7.52 0.11 0.73
N PHE A 80 -8.63 -0.42 0.23
CA PHE A 80 -9.95 -0.17 0.82
C PHE A 80 -10.07 -0.80 2.21
N LYS A 81 -9.57 -2.03 2.38
CA LYS A 81 -9.53 -2.67 3.71
C LYS A 81 -8.65 -1.92 4.71
N LEU A 82 -7.58 -1.27 4.25
CA LEU A 82 -6.71 -0.49 5.14
C LEU A 82 -7.42 0.67 5.81
N ARG A 83 -8.34 1.33 5.10
CA ARG A 83 -9.18 2.39 5.68
C ARG A 83 -9.93 1.86 6.89
N ASP A 84 -10.57 0.71 6.75
CA ASP A 84 -11.46 0.14 7.76
C ASP A 84 -10.69 -0.56 8.89
N ASP A 85 -9.62 -1.31 8.54
CA ASP A 85 -8.88 -2.14 9.51
C ASP A 85 -7.79 -1.36 10.28
N TYR A 86 -7.28 -0.26 9.71
CA TYR A 86 -6.16 0.53 10.28
C TYR A 86 -6.50 1.98 10.60
N ASP A 87 -7.76 2.40 10.41
CA ASP A 87 -8.20 3.79 10.65
C ASP A 87 -7.24 4.80 9.99
N CYS A 88 -6.90 4.57 8.72
CA CYS A 88 -5.99 5.42 7.96
C CYS A 88 -6.63 5.90 6.66
N SER A 89 -6.36 7.14 6.29
CA SER A 89 -6.73 7.70 4.98
C SER A 89 -5.71 7.28 3.93
N VAL A 90 -6.17 6.99 2.71
CA VAL A 90 -5.28 6.68 1.59
C VAL A 90 -5.49 7.73 0.50
N VAL A 91 -4.41 8.39 0.11
CA VAL A 91 -4.38 9.33 -1.01
C VAL A 91 -3.69 8.63 -2.17
N ILE A 92 -4.42 8.43 -3.27
CA ILE A 92 -3.93 7.73 -4.46
C ILE A 92 -3.77 8.75 -5.59
N VAL A 93 -2.57 8.81 -6.16
CA VAL A 93 -2.32 9.52 -7.43
C VAL A 93 -2.32 8.50 -8.54
N THR A 94 -3.16 8.68 -9.55
CA THR A 94 -3.25 7.77 -10.69
C THR A 94 -3.83 8.46 -11.91
N HIS A 95 -3.46 7.98 -13.09
CA HIS A 95 -4.08 8.35 -14.36
C HIS A 95 -5.15 7.33 -14.81
N ASP A 96 -5.33 6.22 -14.06
CA ASP A 96 -6.36 5.23 -14.34
C ASP A 96 -7.72 5.64 -13.75
N GLU A 97 -8.65 6.01 -14.63
CA GLU A 97 -10.00 6.43 -14.24
C GLU A 97 -10.78 5.33 -13.50
N ASN A 98 -10.59 4.05 -13.85
CA ASN A 98 -11.26 2.94 -13.18
C ASN A 98 -10.85 2.84 -11.71
N SER A 99 -9.59 3.10 -11.43
CA SER A 99 -9.05 3.15 -10.07
C SER A 99 -9.56 4.39 -9.32
N ALA A 100 -9.54 5.55 -9.95
CA ALA A 100 -10.02 6.80 -9.36
C ALA A 100 -11.53 6.73 -9.02
N ASN A 101 -12.33 6.08 -9.86
CA ASN A 101 -13.78 5.94 -9.63
C ASN A 101 -14.17 5.01 -8.47
N LYS A 102 -13.23 4.25 -7.92
CA LYS A 102 -13.45 3.41 -6.72
C LYS A 102 -13.19 4.15 -5.42
N CYS A 103 -12.58 5.34 -5.48
CA CYS A 103 -12.28 6.12 -4.29
C CYS A 103 -13.50 6.88 -3.80
N ASP A 104 -13.57 7.17 -2.50
CA ASP A 104 -14.66 7.92 -1.86
C ASP A 104 -14.73 9.38 -2.39
N ARG A 105 -13.58 9.92 -2.80
CA ARG A 105 -13.46 11.28 -3.35
C ARG A 105 -12.43 11.31 -4.46
N LYS A 106 -12.75 12.01 -5.55
CA LYS A 106 -11.85 12.23 -6.69
C LYS A 106 -11.56 13.73 -6.86
N LEU A 107 -10.29 14.05 -7.09
CA LEU A 107 -9.83 15.38 -7.44
C LEU A 107 -9.13 15.31 -8.80
N LEU A 108 -9.55 16.13 -9.74
CA LEU A 108 -8.89 16.25 -11.04
C LEU A 108 -7.86 17.37 -11.01
N ILE A 109 -6.62 17.05 -11.37
CA ILE A 109 -5.54 18.04 -11.48
C ILE A 109 -5.18 18.21 -12.96
N VAL A 110 -5.26 19.42 -13.46
CA VAL A 110 -4.85 19.78 -14.84
C VAL A 110 -3.98 21.05 -14.76
N ASP A 111 -2.79 20.98 -15.37
CA ASP A 111 -1.81 22.07 -15.37
C ASP A 111 -1.49 22.60 -13.96
N GLY A 112 -1.34 21.69 -13.00
CA GLY A 112 -1.02 22.01 -11.60
C GLY A 112 -2.16 22.64 -10.80
N LYS A 113 -3.38 22.67 -11.32
CA LYS A 113 -4.57 23.26 -10.67
C LYS A 113 -5.65 22.19 -10.48
N ILE A 114 -6.30 22.24 -9.32
CA ILE A 114 -7.48 21.40 -9.06
C ILE A 114 -8.64 21.97 -9.89
N LYS A 115 -9.26 21.13 -10.68
CA LYS A 115 -10.52 21.44 -11.39
C LYS A 115 -11.68 20.80 -10.61
N ASN A 116 -12.68 21.61 -10.33
CA ASN A 116 -13.96 21.15 -9.76
C ASN A 116 -14.84 20.56 -10.87
#